data_b0df566cb71b61cdd84e8391cf9c1f83
#
_entry.id   b0df566cb71b61cdd84e8391cf9c1f83
#
_cell.length_a   1.000
_cell.length_b   1.000
_cell.length_c   1.000
_cell.angle_alpha   90.00
_cell.angle_beta   90.00
_cell.angle_gamma   90.00
#
_symmetry.space_group_name_H-M   'P 1'
#
loop_
_entity.id
_entity.type
_entity.pdbx_description
1 polymer ?
#
loop_
_entity_poly.entity_id
_entity_poly.type
_entity_poly.pdbx_seq_one_letter_code
_entity_poly.pdbx_strand_id
1 'polypeptide(L)'
;MTPLIYSAALDTPANRKFVKDYRAKFGKVPSYFSETNYTSGRWITEAVKAVDGKVEDREAFLAALRRVEIADAIRGPVKLDAYGNPIQNVYFRKVERNKDGELQNTVILTIPAVSQFWKYGPEDFLRQPVYARDFPPCRGC
;
A
#
# COMPACT_ATOMS: atom_id res chain seq x y z
N MET A 1 2.65 1.43 -19.28
CA MET A 1 1.77 1.54 -18.09
C MET A 1 2.18 0.49 -17.06
N THR A 2 2.11 0.83 -15.77
CA THR A 2 2.44 -0.10 -14.69
C THR A 2 1.43 0.03 -13.54
N PRO A 3 0.89 -1.07 -12.98
CA PRO A 3 0.14 -1.03 -11.74
C PRO A 3 1.11 -0.93 -10.54
N LEU A 4 0.77 -0.12 -9.55
CA LEU A 4 1.47 -0.07 -8.26
C LEU A 4 0.58 0.58 -7.20
N ILE A 5 0.93 0.41 -5.93
CA ILE A 5 0.18 0.95 -4.79
C ILE A 5 0.49 2.42 -4.47
N TYR A 6 1.43 3.04 -5.19
CA TYR A 6 1.86 4.42 -4.94
C TYR A 6 2.32 5.13 -6.21
N SER A 7 2.10 6.43 -6.25
CA SER A 7 2.76 7.38 -7.15
C SER A 7 3.03 8.70 -6.41
N ALA A 8 4.19 9.29 -6.62
CA ALA A 8 4.47 10.65 -6.12
C ALA A 8 3.58 11.72 -6.77
N ALA A 9 2.90 11.40 -7.87
CA ALA A 9 1.93 12.25 -8.55
C ALA A 9 0.48 12.08 -8.04
N LEU A 10 0.25 11.33 -6.95
CA LEU A 10 -1.08 11.27 -6.32
C LEU A 10 -1.48 12.64 -5.80
N ASP A 11 -2.66 13.10 -6.24
CA ASP A 11 -3.19 14.41 -5.85
C ASP A 11 -4.03 14.34 -4.56
N THR A 12 -3.37 14.00 -3.46
CA THR A 12 -3.95 14.06 -2.11
C THR A 12 -3.17 15.02 -1.23
N PRO A 13 -3.80 15.67 -0.24
CA PRO A 13 -3.09 16.57 0.69
C PRO A 13 -1.92 15.86 1.41
N ALA A 14 -2.13 14.63 1.86
CA ALA A 14 -1.10 13.84 2.53
C ALA A 14 0.12 13.58 1.62
N ASN A 15 -0.13 13.18 0.37
CA ASN A 15 0.96 12.93 -0.58
C ASN A 15 1.68 14.22 -0.98
N ARG A 16 0.95 15.31 -1.26
CA ARG A 16 1.59 16.60 -1.58
C ARG A 16 2.54 17.07 -0.47
N LYS A 17 2.09 16.95 0.79
CA LYS A 17 2.95 17.27 1.94
C LYS A 17 4.16 16.36 2.01
N PHE A 18 3.97 15.06 1.89
CA PHE A 18 5.07 14.07 1.93
C PHE A 18 6.12 14.31 0.84
N VAL A 19 5.68 14.51 -0.40
CA VAL A 19 6.58 14.79 -1.53
C VAL A 19 7.38 16.07 -1.30
N LYS A 20 6.72 17.14 -0.81
CA LYS A 20 7.37 18.41 -0.49
C LYS A 20 8.46 18.22 0.58
N ASP A 21 8.11 17.59 1.70
CA ASP A 21 9.02 17.40 2.83
C ASP A 21 10.19 16.47 2.47
N TYR A 22 9.89 15.41 1.71
CA TYR A 22 10.91 14.47 1.24
C TYR A 22 11.90 15.15 0.27
N ARG A 23 11.40 15.95 -0.68
CA ARG A 23 12.27 16.73 -1.59
C ARG A 23 13.14 17.73 -0.82
N ALA A 24 12.58 18.42 0.16
CA ALA A 24 13.33 19.37 0.98
C ALA A 24 14.45 18.70 1.78
N LYS A 25 14.23 17.47 2.28
CA LYS A 25 15.18 16.75 3.09
C LYS A 25 16.23 15.99 2.29
N PHE A 26 15.85 15.40 1.15
CA PHE A 26 16.69 14.46 0.40
C PHE A 26 17.04 14.92 -1.03
N GLY A 27 16.55 16.07 -1.48
CA GLY A 27 16.82 16.61 -2.80
C GLY A 27 16.24 15.83 -3.99
N LYS A 28 15.33 14.89 -3.75
CA LYS A 28 14.77 14.00 -4.77
C LYS A 28 13.31 13.64 -4.50
N VAL A 29 12.60 13.20 -5.54
CA VAL A 29 11.23 12.71 -5.44
C VAL A 29 11.21 11.38 -4.68
N PRO A 30 10.25 11.17 -3.75
CA PRO A 30 10.12 9.90 -3.05
C PRO A 30 9.72 8.78 -4.01
N SER A 31 10.27 7.60 -3.76
CA SER A 31 9.90 6.37 -4.47
C SER A 31 8.79 5.62 -3.72
N TYR A 32 8.28 4.57 -4.34
CA TYR A 32 7.43 3.58 -3.69
C TYR A 32 8.04 3.05 -2.37
N PHE A 33 9.33 2.74 -2.36
CA PHE A 33 10.00 2.27 -1.15
C PHE A 33 10.04 3.30 -0.03
N SER A 34 10.25 4.58 -0.39
CA SER A 34 10.25 5.68 0.59
C SER A 34 8.89 5.83 1.27
N GLU A 35 7.83 5.76 0.48
CA GLU A 35 6.45 5.86 0.96
C GLU A 35 6.07 4.65 1.82
N THR A 36 6.39 3.43 1.37
CA THR A 36 6.09 2.20 2.11
C THR A 36 6.72 2.21 3.49
N ASN A 37 8.00 2.59 3.59
CA ASN A 37 8.67 2.68 4.89
C ASN A 37 8.05 3.76 5.79
N TYR A 38 7.68 4.91 5.23
CA TYR A 38 7.00 5.97 6.00
C TYR A 38 5.65 5.48 6.54
N THR A 39 4.82 4.88 5.69
CA THR A 39 3.52 4.33 6.09
C THR A 39 3.66 3.21 7.12
N SER A 40 4.67 2.34 6.98
CA SER A 40 4.96 1.29 7.97
C SER A 40 5.38 1.87 9.33
N GLY A 41 6.20 2.91 9.34
CA GLY A 41 6.57 3.61 10.58
C GLY A 41 5.35 4.24 11.26
N ARG A 42 4.46 4.86 10.49
CA ARG A 42 3.19 5.39 11.01
C ARG A 42 2.31 4.27 11.57
N TRP A 43 2.23 3.13 10.87
CA TRP A 43 1.47 1.94 11.30
C TRP A 43 1.92 1.46 12.68
N ILE A 44 3.22 1.28 12.85
CA ILE A 44 3.81 0.87 14.13
C ILE A 44 3.51 1.92 15.22
N THR A 45 3.64 3.20 14.89
CA THR A 45 3.37 4.29 15.85
C THR A 45 1.92 4.26 16.34
N GLU A 46 0.94 4.04 15.46
CA GLU A 46 -0.46 3.93 15.87
C GLU A 46 -0.72 2.69 16.75
N ALA A 47 -0.08 1.57 16.45
CA ALA A 47 -0.18 0.37 17.30
C ALA A 47 0.46 0.58 18.68
N VAL A 48 1.62 1.25 18.76
CA VAL A 48 2.26 1.59 20.04
C VAL A 48 1.36 2.49 20.89
N LYS A 49 0.73 3.51 20.27
CA LYS A 49 -0.24 4.37 20.95
C LYS A 49 -1.44 3.57 21.48
N ALA A 50 -1.95 2.62 20.69
CA ALA A 50 -3.11 1.82 21.06
C ALA A 50 -2.89 0.90 22.27
N VAL A 51 -1.62 0.62 22.62
CA VAL A 51 -1.23 -0.14 23.81
C VAL A 51 -0.58 0.72 24.90
N ASP A 52 -0.71 2.05 24.79
CA ASP A 52 -0.09 3.01 25.73
C ASP A 52 1.42 2.78 25.93
N GLY A 53 2.12 2.40 24.87
CA GLY A 53 3.55 2.12 24.88
C GLY A 53 3.95 0.76 25.47
N LYS A 54 3.01 -0.08 25.93
CA LYS A 54 3.27 -1.38 26.54
C LYS A 54 3.53 -2.46 25.48
N VAL A 55 4.64 -2.34 24.78
CA VAL A 55 4.98 -3.23 23.65
C VAL A 55 5.54 -4.60 24.09
N GLU A 56 5.85 -4.77 25.36
CA GLU A 56 6.31 -6.04 25.96
C GLU A 56 5.20 -7.09 25.98
N ASP A 57 3.93 -6.67 26.07
CA ASP A 57 2.79 -7.55 25.86
C ASP A 57 2.62 -7.80 24.36
N ARG A 58 3.26 -8.87 23.91
CA ARG A 58 3.32 -9.25 22.48
C ARG A 58 1.94 -9.50 21.88
N GLU A 59 1.05 -10.14 22.65
CA GLU A 59 -0.28 -10.49 22.16
C GLU A 59 -1.13 -9.23 21.98
N ALA A 60 -1.14 -8.36 22.98
CA ALA A 60 -1.83 -7.07 22.89
C ALA A 60 -1.28 -6.20 21.77
N PHE A 61 0.04 -6.14 21.62
CA PHE A 61 0.68 -5.34 20.57
C PHE A 61 0.39 -5.89 19.15
N LEU A 62 0.45 -7.21 18.95
CA LEU A 62 0.07 -7.83 17.68
C LEU A 62 -1.41 -7.63 17.35
N ALA A 63 -2.29 -7.72 18.36
CA ALA A 63 -3.70 -7.42 18.17
C ALA A 63 -3.92 -5.95 17.78
N ALA A 64 -3.18 -5.01 18.39
CA ALA A 64 -3.21 -3.61 18.03
C ALA A 64 -2.72 -3.39 16.59
N LEU A 65 -1.57 -3.96 16.20
CA LEU A 65 -1.04 -3.89 14.84
C LEU A 65 -2.05 -4.34 13.79
N ARG A 66 -2.79 -5.42 14.05
CA ARG A 66 -3.79 -5.94 13.12
C ARG A 66 -5.03 -5.07 12.99
N ARG A 67 -5.31 -4.23 13.99
CA ARG A 67 -6.49 -3.34 14.02
C ARG A 67 -6.22 -1.94 13.47
N VAL A 68 -4.96 -1.58 13.21
CA VAL A 68 -4.64 -0.26 12.67
C VAL A 68 -5.31 -0.09 11.31
N GLU A 69 -6.01 1.03 11.16
CA GLU A 69 -6.55 1.52 9.88
C GLU A 69 -6.06 2.95 9.68
N ILE A 70 -5.44 3.24 8.55
CA ILE A 70 -4.94 4.57 8.21
C ILE A 70 -5.74 5.09 7.03
N ALA A 71 -6.80 5.84 7.30
CA ALA A 71 -7.70 6.37 6.27
C ALA A 71 -7.03 7.44 5.39
N ASP A 72 -6.11 8.20 5.95
CA ASP A 72 -5.38 9.29 5.30
C ASP A 72 -3.90 8.96 5.03
N ALA A 73 -3.58 7.69 4.80
CA ALA A 73 -2.23 7.31 4.41
C ALA A 73 -1.83 8.00 3.10
N ILE A 74 -0.54 8.21 2.91
CA ILE A 74 0.02 8.89 1.73
C ILE A 74 -0.46 8.25 0.43
N ARG A 75 -0.54 6.92 0.41
CA ARG A 75 -1.03 6.13 -0.73
C ARG A 75 -2.54 5.95 -0.79
N GLY A 76 -3.31 6.64 0.05
CA GLY A 76 -4.73 6.41 0.27
C GLY A 76 -5.01 5.40 1.39
N PRO A 77 -6.29 5.12 1.69
CA PRO A 77 -6.67 4.25 2.79
C PRO A 77 -5.98 2.89 2.75
N VAL A 78 -5.51 2.43 3.90
CA VAL A 78 -4.89 1.12 4.06
C VAL A 78 -5.28 0.49 5.39
N LYS A 79 -5.59 -0.80 5.36
CA LYS A 79 -5.83 -1.65 6.53
C LYS A 79 -5.38 -3.09 6.24
N LEU A 80 -5.35 -3.94 7.25
CA LEU A 80 -5.08 -5.37 7.05
C LEU A 80 -6.36 -6.17 6.89
N ASP A 81 -6.29 -7.25 6.12
CA ASP A 81 -7.31 -8.28 6.10
C ASP A 81 -7.11 -9.25 7.31
N ALA A 82 -7.99 -10.24 7.43
CA ALA A 82 -7.92 -11.24 8.52
C ALA A 82 -6.63 -12.09 8.48
N TYR A 83 -5.93 -12.11 7.37
CA TYR A 83 -4.69 -12.86 7.15
C TYR A 83 -3.42 -12.00 7.31
N GLY A 84 -3.58 -10.71 7.63
CA GLY A 84 -2.47 -9.79 7.84
C GLY A 84 -1.91 -9.16 6.56
N ASN A 85 -2.63 -9.24 5.44
CA ASN A 85 -2.23 -8.61 4.19
C ASN A 85 -2.96 -7.27 3.98
N PRO A 86 -2.31 -6.27 3.35
CA PRO A 86 -2.92 -4.97 3.17
C PRO A 86 -4.09 -4.99 2.17
N ILE A 87 -5.19 -4.36 2.56
CA ILE A 87 -6.26 -3.92 1.67
C ILE A 87 -5.96 -2.45 1.36
N GLN A 88 -5.73 -2.12 0.10
CA GLN A 88 -5.26 -0.80 -0.33
C GLN A 88 -5.61 -0.50 -1.78
N ASN A 89 -5.43 0.74 -2.20
CA ASN A 89 -5.63 1.12 -3.59
C ASN A 89 -4.50 0.60 -4.48
N VAL A 90 -4.84 0.25 -5.72
CA VAL A 90 -3.90 -0.01 -6.80
C VAL A 90 -4.08 1.05 -7.88
N TYR A 91 -2.98 1.66 -8.31
CA TYR A 91 -2.94 2.74 -9.27
C TYR A 91 -2.29 2.28 -10.56
N PHE A 92 -3.01 2.39 -11.67
CA PHE A 92 -2.42 2.29 -13.00
C PHE A 92 -1.79 3.62 -13.36
N ARG A 93 -0.53 3.59 -13.74
CA ARG A 93 0.29 4.78 -13.96
C ARG A 93 0.88 4.78 -15.36
N LYS A 94 0.99 5.97 -15.91
CA LYS A 94 1.67 6.26 -17.18
C LYS A 94 2.84 7.18 -16.91
N VAL A 95 4.01 6.87 -17.47
CA VAL A 95 5.14 7.80 -17.44
C VAL A 95 4.90 8.90 -18.46
N GLU A 96 4.95 10.13 -18.01
CA GLU A 96 4.84 11.32 -18.86
C GLU A 96 5.58 12.51 -18.23
N ARG A 97 5.72 13.60 -18.98
CA ARG A 97 6.30 14.83 -18.43
C ARG A 97 5.21 15.66 -17.76
N ASN A 98 5.54 16.19 -16.59
CA ASN A 98 4.69 17.18 -15.90
C ASN A 98 4.87 18.57 -16.55
N LYS A 99 4.15 19.57 -16.03
CA LYS A 99 4.22 20.97 -16.49
C LYS A 99 5.63 21.61 -16.39
N ASP A 100 6.47 21.07 -15.52
CA ASP A 100 7.84 21.53 -15.28
C ASP A 100 8.87 20.75 -16.13
N GLY A 101 8.39 19.84 -17.03
CA GLY A 101 9.22 19.02 -17.89
C GLY A 101 9.84 17.79 -17.22
N GLU A 102 9.60 17.55 -15.93
CA GLU A 102 10.09 16.38 -15.19
C GLU A 102 9.27 15.15 -15.52
N LEU A 103 9.93 13.98 -15.57
CA LEU A 103 9.23 12.70 -15.72
C LEU A 103 8.50 12.35 -14.41
N GLN A 104 7.23 11.98 -14.54
CA GLN A 104 6.41 11.50 -13.44
C GLN A 104 5.59 10.27 -13.83
N ASN A 105 5.10 9.55 -12.80
CA ASN A 105 4.15 8.45 -12.96
C ASN A 105 2.73 8.97 -12.71
N THR A 106 2.11 9.55 -13.74
CA THR A 106 0.73 10.05 -13.63
C THR A 106 -0.25 8.90 -13.42
N VAL A 107 -1.14 9.03 -12.45
CA VAL A 107 -2.21 8.07 -12.21
C VAL A 107 -3.31 8.26 -13.24
N ILE A 108 -3.65 7.19 -13.96
CA ILE A 108 -4.67 7.19 -15.01
C ILE A 108 -5.92 6.38 -14.63
N LEU A 109 -5.78 5.47 -13.65
CA LEU A 109 -6.89 4.67 -13.12
C LEU A 109 -6.55 4.27 -11.69
N THR A 110 -7.55 4.32 -10.82
CA THR A 110 -7.48 3.81 -9.44
C THR A 110 -8.45 2.67 -9.27
N ILE A 111 -7.97 1.53 -8.76
CA ILE A 111 -8.83 0.45 -8.28
C ILE A 111 -8.78 0.51 -6.75
N PRO A 112 -9.90 0.86 -6.10
CA PRO A 112 -9.90 1.06 -4.65
C PRO A 112 -9.98 -0.27 -3.90
N ALA A 113 -9.44 -0.28 -2.68
CA ALA A 113 -9.62 -1.33 -1.69
C ALA A 113 -9.34 -2.76 -2.20
N VAL A 114 -8.26 -2.93 -2.96
CA VAL A 114 -7.86 -4.24 -3.49
C VAL A 114 -7.31 -5.09 -2.36
N SER A 115 -7.88 -6.29 -2.17
CA SER A 115 -7.37 -7.35 -1.30
C SER A 115 -6.51 -8.34 -2.09
N GLN A 116 -5.74 -9.17 -1.38
CA GLN A 116 -4.98 -10.27 -1.99
C GLN A 116 -5.88 -11.29 -2.72
N PHE A 117 -7.15 -11.37 -2.34
CA PHE A 117 -8.10 -12.31 -2.96
C PHE A 117 -8.83 -11.73 -4.16
N TRP A 118 -8.63 -10.42 -4.46
CA TRP A 118 -9.29 -9.72 -5.55
C TRP A 118 -10.81 -9.83 -5.44
N LYS A 119 -11.45 -10.46 -6.43
CA LYS A 119 -12.90 -10.68 -6.49
C LYS A 119 -13.36 -12.04 -5.94
N TYR A 120 -12.44 -12.87 -5.50
CA TYR A 120 -12.74 -14.20 -4.96
C TYR A 120 -13.04 -14.14 -3.48
N GLY A 121 -13.92 -15.03 -2.99
CA GLY A 121 -14.07 -15.26 -1.57
C GLY A 121 -12.78 -15.86 -0.98
N PRO A 122 -12.31 -15.43 0.20
CA PRO A 122 -11.09 -15.97 0.80
C PRO A 122 -11.11 -17.49 0.94
N GLU A 123 -12.22 -18.06 1.39
CA GLU A 123 -12.36 -19.51 1.56
C GLU A 123 -12.25 -20.27 0.25
N ASP A 124 -12.90 -19.77 -0.82
CA ASP A 124 -12.83 -20.38 -2.15
C ASP A 124 -11.44 -20.31 -2.71
N PHE A 125 -10.75 -19.17 -2.52
CA PHE A 125 -9.38 -18.99 -2.96
C PHE A 125 -8.42 -19.94 -2.24
N LEU A 126 -8.54 -20.06 -0.92
CA LEU A 126 -7.66 -20.88 -0.09
C LEU A 126 -7.89 -22.39 -0.26
N ARG A 127 -9.05 -22.80 -0.79
CA ARG A 127 -9.31 -24.20 -1.17
C ARG A 127 -8.66 -24.60 -2.49
N GLN A 128 -8.18 -23.65 -3.28
CA GLN A 128 -7.51 -23.97 -4.53
C GLN A 128 -6.18 -24.70 -4.26
N PRO A 129 -5.77 -25.63 -5.13
CA PRO A 129 -4.45 -26.23 -5.04
C PRO A 129 -3.35 -25.19 -5.06
N VAL A 130 -2.24 -25.50 -4.41
CA VAL A 130 -1.04 -24.65 -4.47
C VAL A 130 -0.57 -24.53 -5.92
N TYR A 131 -0.13 -23.36 -6.32
CA TYR A 131 0.47 -23.12 -7.63
C TYR A 131 1.61 -24.12 -7.89
N ALA A 132 1.50 -24.84 -8.98
CA ALA A 132 2.46 -25.86 -9.40
C ALA A 132 2.71 -25.71 -10.90
N ARG A 133 3.66 -26.49 -11.45
CA ARG A 133 4.02 -26.43 -12.86
C ARG A 133 2.82 -26.70 -13.80
N ASP A 134 1.91 -27.55 -13.38
CA ASP A 134 0.72 -28.01 -14.10
C ASP A 134 -0.59 -27.47 -13.50
N PHE A 135 -0.50 -26.57 -12.53
CA PHE A 135 -1.65 -25.87 -11.95
C PHE A 135 -1.37 -24.37 -11.75
N PRO A 136 -2.29 -23.47 -12.16
CA PRO A 136 -3.49 -23.75 -12.95
C PRO A 136 -3.13 -24.24 -14.36
N PRO A 137 -4.00 -25.04 -14.99
CA PRO A 137 -3.77 -25.48 -16.36
C PRO A 137 -3.64 -24.28 -17.27
N CYS A 138 -2.63 -24.28 -18.12
CA CYS A 138 -2.40 -23.19 -19.05
C CYS A 138 -3.57 -23.08 -20.05
N ARG A 139 -4.21 -21.90 -20.12
CA ARG A 139 -5.23 -21.59 -21.11
C ARG A 139 -4.60 -20.75 -22.21
N GLY A 140 -4.13 -21.41 -23.27
CA GLY A 140 -3.59 -20.72 -24.45
C GLY A 140 -2.05 -20.65 -24.52
N CYS A 141 -1.34 -21.54 -23.83
CA CYS A 141 0.08 -21.77 -24.06
C CYS A 141 0.30 -22.65 -25.28
#